data_e383e174682cf82ad39ea59d0af96a2b
#
_entry.id   e383e174682cf82ad39ea59d0af96a2b
#
_cell.length_a   1.000
_cell.length_b   1.000
_cell.length_c   1.000
_cell.angle_alpha   90.00
_cell.angle_beta   90.00
_cell.angle_gamma   90.00
#
_symmetry.space_group_name_H-M   'P 1'
#
loop_
_entity.id
_entity.type
_entity.pdbx_description
1 polymer ?
#
loop_
_entity_poly.entity_id
_entity_poly.type
_entity_poly.pdbx_seq_one_letter_code
_entity_poly.pdbx_strand_id
1 'polypeptide(L)'
;MKVPYVGNLTMWMKPSKRRGDQVKKLSMLLCLLLAAMIASEAWAKRAAPKPVTPVAHKGVQYVAPNANGLEGIIEARNEETGKKLWDVVIYTVKIDPSLEQDVQWVFITGLVVQDNTLLVTNEKNEQYILDLKTRKVENVKKDQKEKP
;
A
#
# COMPACT_ATOMS: atom_id res chain seq x y z
N MET A 1 95.81 8.22 30.57
CA MET A 1 94.64 7.44 30.86
C MET A 1 93.49 7.90 29.96
N LYS A 2 93.13 7.10 28.96
CA LYS A 2 92.04 7.46 28.01
C LYS A 2 90.74 6.68 28.48
N VAL A 3 89.70 7.41 28.69
CA VAL A 3 88.39 6.84 29.07
C VAL A 3 87.58 6.56 27.76
N PRO A 4 86.98 5.39 27.56
CA PRO A 4 86.26 5.11 26.35
C PRO A 4 84.84 5.72 26.42
N TYR A 5 84.42 6.27 25.29
CA TYR A 5 83.10 6.89 25.02
C TYR A 5 82.07 5.76 24.82
N VAL A 6 81.01 5.71 25.65
CA VAL A 6 79.94 4.80 25.51
C VAL A 6 78.88 5.49 24.68
N GLY A 7 78.72 5.03 23.42
CA GLY A 7 77.71 5.51 22.53
C GLY A 7 76.30 4.99 22.91
N ASN A 8 75.36 5.92 23.18
CA ASN A 8 73.94 5.61 23.42
C ASN A 8 73.27 5.20 22.09
N LEU A 9 72.95 3.92 21.93
CA LEU A 9 72.08 3.44 20.87
C LEU A 9 70.64 3.62 21.29
N THR A 10 70.07 4.81 21.01
CA THR A 10 68.61 4.99 21.04
C THR A 10 68.01 4.45 19.75
N MET A 11 67.54 3.22 19.78
CA MET A 11 66.82 2.59 18.70
C MET A 11 65.40 3.20 18.62
N TRP A 12 65.22 4.13 17.71
CA TRP A 12 63.92 4.75 17.40
C TRP A 12 63.03 3.69 16.73
N MET A 13 62.17 3.02 17.49
CA MET A 13 61.09 2.23 16.92
C MET A 13 60.05 3.19 16.32
N LYS A 14 60.03 3.33 14.99
CA LYS A 14 58.95 4.01 14.29
C LYS A 14 57.65 3.28 14.53
N PRO A 15 56.59 3.93 15.06
CA PRO A 15 55.32 3.27 15.20
C PRO A 15 54.79 2.91 13.82
N SER A 16 54.39 1.63 13.65
CA SER A 16 53.87 1.12 12.39
C SER A 16 52.52 1.76 12.08
N LYS A 17 52.54 2.78 11.18
CA LYS A 17 51.39 3.54 10.70
C LYS A 17 50.34 2.67 9.98
N ARG A 18 50.68 1.44 9.60
CA ARG A 18 49.82 0.53 8.82
C ARG A 18 48.67 -0.08 9.62
N ARG A 19 48.77 -0.24 10.93
CA ARG A 19 47.75 -0.87 11.75
C ARG A 19 46.52 0.03 11.98
N GLY A 20 46.70 1.34 12.07
CA GLY A 20 45.65 2.32 12.26
C GLY A 20 44.75 2.50 11.02
N ASP A 21 45.31 2.39 9.83
CA ASP A 21 44.55 2.54 8.61
C ASP A 21 43.69 1.33 8.29
N GLN A 22 44.08 0.13 8.67
CA GLN A 22 43.30 -1.11 8.52
C GLN A 22 42.10 -1.10 9.46
N VAL A 23 42.26 -0.65 10.71
CA VAL A 23 41.16 -0.57 11.69
C VAL A 23 40.11 0.47 11.25
N LYS A 24 40.54 1.62 10.71
CA LYS A 24 39.62 2.65 10.17
C LYS A 24 38.83 2.15 8.97
N LYS A 25 39.48 1.44 8.03
CA LYS A 25 38.85 0.86 6.86
C LYS A 25 37.83 -0.22 7.27
N LEU A 26 38.16 -1.07 8.24
CA LEU A 26 37.27 -2.11 8.75
C LEU A 26 36.07 -1.52 9.48
N SER A 27 36.27 -0.48 10.29
CA SER A 27 35.20 0.26 10.98
C SER A 27 34.25 0.95 9.99
N MET A 28 34.79 1.56 8.94
CA MET A 28 34.01 2.22 7.90
C MET A 28 33.20 1.21 7.08
N LEU A 29 33.76 0.02 6.79
CA LEU A 29 33.04 -1.05 6.10
C LEU A 29 31.92 -1.62 6.96
N LEU A 30 32.15 -1.79 8.26
CA LEU A 30 31.15 -2.26 9.22
C LEU A 30 29.99 -1.25 9.37
N CYS A 31 30.28 0.05 9.43
CA CYS A 31 29.26 1.10 9.44
C CYS A 31 28.41 1.13 8.16
N LEU A 32 29.04 0.90 6.99
CA LEU A 32 28.33 0.81 5.72
C LEU A 32 27.41 -0.42 5.65
N LEU A 33 27.85 -1.56 6.17
CA LEU A 33 27.04 -2.78 6.24
C LEU A 33 25.86 -2.62 7.22
N LEU A 34 26.07 -1.98 8.38
CA LEU A 34 24.99 -1.66 9.32
C LEU A 34 23.98 -0.67 8.72
N ALA A 35 24.43 0.35 8.00
CA ALA A 35 23.55 1.30 7.31
C ALA A 35 22.72 0.63 6.21
N ALA A 36 23.28 -0.33 5.48
CA ALA A 36 22.57 -1.12 4.47
C ALA A 36 21.49 -2.04 5.07
N MET A 37 21.68 -2.55 6.27
CA MET A 37 20.68 -3.36 6.97
C MET A 37 19.46 -2.55 7.45
N ILE A 38 19.62 -1.25 7.73
CA ILE A 38 18.52 -0.39 8.19
C ILE A 38 17.66 0.10 7.00
N ALA A 39 18.19 0.09 5.78
CA ALA A 39 17.48 0.55 4.59
C ALA A 39 16.47 -0.45 4.02
N SER A 40 16.39 -1.68 4.53
CA SER A 40 15.55 -2.74 3.96
C SER A 40 14.13 -2.83 4.51
N GLU A 41 13.71 -1.94 5.41
CA GLU A 41 12.33 -1.90 5.93
C GLU A 41 11.47 -0.80 5.28
N ALA A 42 11.65 -0.56 3.99
CA ALA A 42 10.63 0.12 3.22
C ALA A 42 9.47 -0.87 2.99
N TRP A 43 8.64 -1.06 3.99
CA TRP A 43 7.35 -1.74 3.84
C TRP A 43 6.60 -1.02 2.73
N ALA A 44 6.42 -1.68 1.61
CA ALA A 44 5.63 -1.16 0.51
C ALA A 44 4.17 -1.15 0.94
N LYS A 45 3.77 -0.15 1.73
CA LYS A 45 2.37 0.06 2.07
C LYS A 45 1.59 0.16 0.77
N ARG A 46 0.49 -0.56 0.68
CA ARG A 46 -0.40 -0.48 -0.46
C ARG A 46 -0.76 0.99 -0.73
N ALA A 47 -0.61 1.42 -1.99
CA ALA A 47 -1.00 2.76 -2.39
C ALA A 47 -2.50 2.98 -2.14
N ALA A 48 -2.87 4.18 -1.73
CA ALA A 48 -4.27 4.55 -1.59
C ALA A 48 -5.03 4.32 -2.91
N PRO A 49 -6.30 3.88 -2.87
CA PRO A 49 -7.09 3.65 -4.06
C PRO A 49 -7.27 4.98 -4.82
N LYS A 50 -7.30 4.91 -6.15
CA LYS A 50 -7.65 6.07 -6.97
C LYS A 50 -9.09 6.50 -6.68
N PRO A 51 -9.36 7.81 -6.56
CA PRO A 51 -10.73 8.29 -6.42
C PRO A 51 -11.59 7.83 -7.59
N VAL A 52 -12.78 7.33 -7.28
CA VAL A 52 -13.77 6.97 -8.31
C VAL A 52 -14.59 8.20 -8.64
N THR A 53 -14.75 8.50 -9.92
CA THR A 53 -15.59 9.62 -10.37
C THR A 53 -17.05 9.34 -10.00
N PRO A 54 -17.69 10.19 -9.21
CA PRO A 54 -19.10 10.05 -8.92
C PRO A 54 -19.96 10.16 -10.19
N VAL A 55 -21.09 9.46 -10.21
CA VAL A 55 -22.07 9.54 -11.30
C VAL A 55 -23.41 10.07 -10.79
N ALA A 56 -24.06 10.92 -11.57
CA ALA A 56 -25.35 11.50 -11.21
C ALA A 56 -26.47 10.92 -12.06
N HIS A 57 -27.63 10.70 -11.46
CA HIS A 57 -28.84 10.25 -12.13
C HIS A 57 -30.10 10.71 -11.38
N LYS A 58 -30.96 11.45 -12.06
CA LYS A 58 -32.25 11.95 -11.52
C LYS A 58 -32.10 12.69 -10.19
N GLY A 59 -31.13 13.62 -10.07
CA GLY A 59 -30.90 14.42 -8.88
C GLY A 59 -30.23 13.69 -7.72
N VAL A 60 -29.73 12.47 -7.95
CA VAL A 60 -28.99 11.66 -6.99
C VAL A 60 -27.58 11.42 -7.51
N GLN A 61 -26.58 11.71 -6.69
CA GLN A 61 -25.17 11.41 -6.95
C GLN A 61 -24.79 10.10 -6.26
N TYR A 62 -24.18 9.19 -7.01
CA TYR A 62 -23.67 7.92 -6.49
C TYR A 62 -22.16 7.99 -6.34
N VAL A 63 -21.67 7.66 -5.15
CA VAL A 63 -20.27 7.80 -4.74
C VAL A 63 -19.77 6.46 -4.19
N ALA A 64 -18.53 6.11 -4.53
CA ALA A 64 -17.81 5.00 -3.90
C ALA A 64 -16.77 5.57 -2.93
N PRO A 65 -16.99 5.58 -1.62
CA PRO A 65 -16.08 6.19 -0.65
C PRO A 65 -14.76 5.41 -0.50
N ASN A 66 -14.73 4.12 -0.81
CA ASN A 66 -13.55 3.26 -0.72
C ASN A 66 -12.80 3.39 0.63
N ALA A 67 -13.54 3.41 1.74
CA ALA A 67 -13.01 3.76 3.05
C ALA A 67 -12.03 2.72 3.63
N ASN A 68 -12.24 1.43 3.38
CA ASN A 68 -11.49 0.37 4.06
C ASN A 68 -11.10 -0.84 3.20
N GLY A 69 -11.53 -0.96 1.97
CA GLY A 69 -11.22 -2.08 1.08
C GLY A 69 -11.75 -3.46 1.51
N LEU A 70 -12.44 -3.56 2.65
CA LEU A 70 -13.10 -4.79 3.12
C LEU A 70 -14.49 -4.94 2.53
N GLU A 71 -15.13 -3.82 2.23
CA GLU A 71 -16.46 -3.75 1.66
C GLU A 71 -16.49 -2.75 0.52
N GLY A 72 -17.11 -3.11 -0.59
CA GLY A 72 -17.49 -2.19 -1.63
C GLY A 72 -18.83 -1.55 -1.28
N ILE A 73 -18.82 -0.26 -0.96
CA ILE A 73 -20.02 0.49 -0.56
C ILE A 73 -20.33 1.55 -1.63
N ILE A 74 -21.62 1.68 -1.95
CA ILE A 74 -22.14 2.81 -2.72
C ILE A 74 -22.98 3.67 -1.80
N GLU A 75 -22.69 4.97 -1.78
CA GLU A 75 -23.50 5.99 -1.15
C GLU A 75 -24.29 6.76 -2.19
N ALA A 76 -25.61 6.89 -2.00
CA ALA A 76 -26.45 7.81 -2.73
C ALA A 76 -26.58 9.11 -1.95
N ARG A 77 -26.32 10.22 -2.61
CA ARG A 77 -26.38 11.57 -2.04
C ARG A 77 -27.30 12.44 -2.88
N ASN A 78 -28.00 13.35 -2.24
CA ASN A 78 -28.72 14.39 -2.96
C ASN A 78 -27.69 15.23 -3.75
N GLU A 79 -27.90 15.42 -5.05
CA GLU A 79 -26.94 16.07 -5.94
C GLU A 79 -26.71 17.54 -5.60
N GLU A 80 -27.76 18.25 -5.16
CA GLU A 80 -27.69 19.68 -4.84
C GLU A 80 -27.08 19.94 -3.45
N THR A 81 -27.50 19.15 -2.44
CA THR A 81 -27.14 19.41 -1.04
C THR A 81 -25.97 18.55 -0.55
N GLY A 82 -25.57 17.52 -1.30
CA GLY A 82 -24.55 16.55 -0.89
C GLY A 82 -24.98 15.64 0.28
N LYS A 83 -26.20 15.80 0.81
CA LYS A 83 -26.69 15.02 1.94
C LYS A 83 -26.84 13.53 1.56
N LYS A 84 -26.28 12.63 2.38
CA LYS A 84 -26.45 11.19 2.20
C LYS A 84 -27.93 10.80 2.37
N LEU A 85 -28.46 10.11 1.38
CA LEU A 85 -29.84 9.60 1.35
C LEU A 85 -29.87 8.16 1.85
N TRP A 86 -28.96 7.32 1.35
CA TRP A 86 -28.82 5.92 1.72
C TRP A 86 -27.44 5.39 1.29
N ASP A 87 -27.09 4.23 1.76
CA ASP A 87 -25.93 3.45 1.32
C ASP A 87 -26.28 1.97 1.20
N VAL A 88 -25.46 1.24 0.44
CA VAL A 88 -25.63 -0.21 0.24
C VAL A 88 -24.26 -0.86 0.05
N VAL A 89 -24.09 -2.05 0.66
CA VAL A 89 -22.93 -2.90 0.47
C VAL A 89 -23.11 -3.69 -0.83
N ILE A 90 -22.17 -3.54 -1.75
CA ILE A 90 -22.14 -4.24 -3.05
C ILE A 90 -21.49 -5.60 -2.91
N TYR A 91 -20.37 -5.67 -2.18
CA TYR A 91 -19.64 -6.89 -1.89
C TYR A 91 -18.87 -6.78 -0.59
N THR A 92 -18.56 -7.93 0.00
CA THR A 92 -17.67 -8.06 1.17
C THR A 92 -16.48 -8.96 0.78
N VAL A 93 -15.28 -8.56 1.17
CA VAL A 93 -14.05 -9.30 0.93
C VAL A 93 -13.85 -10.34 2.03
N LYS A 94 -13.70 -11.61 1.66
CA LYS A 94 -13.31 -12.65 2.61
C LYS A 94 -11.82 -12.54 2.88
N ILE A 95 -11.46 -12.31 4.14
CA ILE A 95 -10.07 -12.18 4.58
C ILE A 95 -9.53 -13.55 5.01
N ASP A 96 -8.38 -13.93 4.48
CA ASP A 96 -7.58 -15.05 4.94
C ASP A 96 -6.69 -14.57 6.10
N PRO A 97 -6.86 -15.07 7.33
CA PRO A 97 -6.09 -14.64 8.49
C PRO A 97 -4.60 -15.02 8.42
N SER A 98 -4.20 -15.89 7.48
CA SER A 98 -2.81 -16.27 7.25
C SER A 98 -2.02 -15.25 6.41
N LEU A 99 -2.71 -14.28 5.79
CA LEU A 99 -2.14 -13.25 4.93
C LEU A 99 -2.31 -11.86 5.54
N GLU A 100 -1.46 -10.92 5.18
CA GLU A 100 -1.63 -9.51 5.55
C GLU A 100 -2.99 -8.98 5.04
N GLN A 101 -3.69 -8.23 5.89
CA GLN A 101 -5.05 -7.81 5.61
C GLN A 101 -5.13 -6.81 4.44
N ASP A 102 -4.21 -5.86 4.38
CA ASP A 102 -4.21 -4.78 3.40
C ASP A 102 -3.93 -5.24 1.97
N VAL A 103 -3.16 -6.33 1.78
CA VAL A 103 -2.94 -6.93 0.46
C VAL A 103 -4.19 -7.60 -0.11
N GLN A 104 -5.18 -7.88 0.74
CA GLN A 104 -6.43 -8.53 0.37
C GLN A 104 -7.57 -7.54 0.07
N TRP A 105 -7.39 -6.26 0.39
CA TRP A 105 -8.37 -5.22 0.13
C TRP A 105 -8.75 -5.14 -1.35
N VAL A 106 -10.01 -4.86 -1.60
CA VAL A 106 -10.54 -4.68 -2.95
C VAL A 106 -11.37 -3.40 -2.98
N PHE A 107 -11.01 -2.49 -3.86
CA PHE A 107 -11.68 -1.20 -3.99
C PHE A 107 -12.53 -1.14 -5.26
N ILE A 108 -13.58 -0.33 -5.24
CA ILE A 108 -14.36 0.01 -6.43
C ILE A 108 -13.49 0.89 -7.32
N THR A 109 -13.49 0.62 -8.62
CA THR A 109 -12.69 1.34 -9.62
C THR A 109 -13.53 2.09 -10.64
N GLY A 110 -14.80 1.74 -10.78
CA GLY A 110 -15.67 2.38 -11.77
C GLY A 110 -17.16 2.29 -11.45
N LEU A 111 -17.88 3.30 -11.85
CA LEU A 111 -19.32 3.43 -11.76
C LEU A 111 -19.89 3.86 -13.10
N VAL A 112 -20.92 3.19 -13.60
CA VAL A 112 -21.63 3.54 -14.82
C VAL A 112 -23.13 3.39 -14.59
N VAL A 113 -23.90 4.46 -14.82
CA VAL A 113 -25.37 4.40 -14.79
C VAL A 113 -25.87 3.92 -16.13
N GLN A 114 -26.76 2.94 -16.12
CA GLN A 114 -27.48 2.44 -17.28
C GLN A 114 -28.97 2.35 -16.93
N ASP A 115 -29.79 3.19 -17.55
CA ASP A 115 -31.23 3.32 -17.27
C ASP A 115 -31.52 3.54 -15.77
N ASN A 116 -32.01 2.52 -15.07
CA ASN A 116 -32.30 2.56 -13.64
C ASN A 116 -31.40 1.63 -12.82
N THR A 117 -30.24 1.28 -13.37
CA THR A 117 -29.23 0.44 -12.72
C THR A 117 -27.88 1.14 -12.66
N LEU A 118 -27.06 0.78 -11.67
CA LEU A 118 -25.68 1.22 -11.53
C LEU A 118 -24.77 -0.01 -11.68
N LEU A 119 -23.96 -0.02 -12.73
CA LEU A 119 -22.89 -0.98 -12.91
C LEU A 119 -21.69 -0.53 -12.06
N VAL A 120 -21.26 -1.40 -11.17
CA VAL A 120 -20.11 -1.20 -10.26
C VAL A 120 -19.01 -2.17 -10.64
N THR A 121 -17.81 -1.67 -10.89
CA THR A 121 -16.61 -2.48 -11.19
C THR A 121 -15.58 -2.33 -10.08
N ASN A 122 -14.92 -3.42 -9.67
CA ASN A 122 -13.86 -3.40 -8.68
C ASN A 122 -12.47 -3.68 -9.28
N GLU A 123 -11.40 -3.63 -8.47
CA GLU A 123 -10.02 -3.88 -8.88
C GLU A 123 -9.77 -5.28 -9.45
N LYS A 124 -10.59 -6.26 -9.11
CA LYS A 124 -10.54 -7.62 -9.66
C LYS A 124 -11.29 -7.76 -10.98
N ASN A 125 -11.78 -6.64 -11.54
CA ASN A 125 -12.66 -6.59 -12.71
C ASN A 125 -13.95 -7.40 -12.52
N GLU A 126 -14.39 -7.59 -11.28
CA GLU A 126 -15.71 -8.13 -10.99
C GLU A 126 -16.72 -7.02 -11.17
N GLN A 127 -17.87 -7.38 -11.72
CA GLN A 127 -18.96 -6.46 -12.02
C GLN A 127 -20.21 -6.82 -11.24
N TYR A 128 -20.86 -5.80 -10.73
CA TYR A 128 -22.09 -5.91 -9.95
C TYR A 128 -23.10 -4.92 -10.51
N ILE A 129 -24.36 -5.33 -10.58
CA ILE A 129 -25.48 -4.49 -10.96
C ILE A 129 -26.27 -4.15 -9.70
N LEU A 130 -26.42 -2.86 -9.43
CA LEU A 130 -27.28 -2.34 -8.37
C LEU A 130 -28.54 -1.75 -9.02
N ASP A 131 -29.70 -2.32 -8.73
CA ASP A 131 -30.98 -1.70 -9.08
C ASP A 131 -31.25 -0.49 -8.19
N LEU A 132 -31.37 0.68 -8.78
CA LEU A 132 -31.46 1.97 -8.05
C LEU A 132 -32.82 2.16 -7.37
N LYS A 133 -33.87 1.43 -7.78
CA LYS A 133 -35.20 1.49 -7.19
C LYS A 133 -35.34 0.53 -6.01
N THR A 134 -34.94 -0.72 -6.20
CA THR A 134 -35.10 -1.79 -5.20
C THR A 134 -33.88 -1.94 -4.28
N ARG A 135 -32.73 -1.36 -4.66
CA ARG A 135 -31.41 -1.49 -4.01
C ARG A 135 -30.91 -2.93 -3.98
N LYS A 136 -31.42 -3.80 -4.86
CA LYS A 136 -30.96 -5.17 -5.01
C LYS A 136 -29.63 -5.18 -5.74
N VAL A 137 -28.69 -6.00 -5.26
CA VAL A 137 -27.37 -6.20 -5.85
C VAL A 137 -27.29 -7.57 -6.49
N GLU A 138 -26.81 -7.66 -7.72
CA GLU A 138 -26.57 -8.90 -8.46
C GLU A 138 -25.13 -8.92 -8.97
N ASN A 139 -24.48 -10.10 -8.91
CA ASN A 139 -23.11 -10.28 -9.42
C ASN A 139 -23.19 -10.81 -10.86
N VAL A 140 -22.70 -10.03 -11.83
CA VAL A 140 -22.79 -10.35 -13.27
C VAL A 140 -22.10 -11.67 -13.63
N LYS A 141 -21.02 -12.06 -12.94
CA LYS A 141 -20.28 -13.30 -13.25
C LYS A 141 -20.95 -14.58 -12.69
N LYS A 142 -21.74 -14.47 -11.63
CA LYS A 142 -22.43 -15.65 -11.07
C LYS A 142 -23.58 -16.10 -11.95
N ASP A 143 -24.28 -15.17 -12.57
CA ASP A 143 -25.47 -15.48 -13.36
C ASP A 143 -25.17 -16.15 -14.70
N GLN A 144 -23.93 -16.03 -15.20
CA GLN A 144 -23.50 -16.71 -16.43
C GLN A 144 -23.12 -18.20 -16.23
N LYS A 145 -22.87 -18.64 -14.98
CA LYS A 145 -22.53 -20.04 -14.67
C LYS A 145 -23.75 -20.90 -14.31
N GLU A 146 -24.91 -20.31 -14.08
CA GLU A 146 -26.09 -21.00 -13.59
C GLU A 146 -27.20 -21.18 -14.65
N LYS A 147 -26.84 -20.98 -15.95
CA LYS A 147 -27.76 -21.33 -17.04
C LYS A 147 -27.40 -22.74 -17.57
N PRO A 148 -28.25 -23.75 -17.33
CA PRO A 148 -28.05 -25.13 -17.80
C PRO A 148 -28.06 -25.23 -19.32
#